data_11f04c184dbd362f163ccf659da4bff6
#
_entry.id   11f04c184dbd362f163ccf659da4bff6
#
_cell.length_a   1.000
_cell.length_b   1.000
_cell.length_c   1.000
_cell.angle_alpha   90.00
_cell.angle_beta   90.00
_cell.angle_gamma   90.00
#
_symmetry.space_group_name_H-M   'P 1'
#
loop_
_entity.id
_entity.type
_entity.pdbx_description
1 polymer ?
#
loop_
_entity_poly.entity_id
_entity_poly.type
_entity_poly.pdbx_seq_one_letter_code
_entity_poly.pdbx_strand_id
1 'polypeptide(L)'
;MKLKIAAIGRLAPGPERALVDDYIARAGATGRSLALGPVSLTEIDERKARTSAEQSAKLIDAAGSSHLIVLDERGKTLSSPDLAALLARLRDQGVAITTFAIGGADGHDAVLRDRA
;
A
#
# COMPACT_ATOMS: atom_id res chain seq x y z
N MET A 1 6.87 -3.25 12.71
CA MET A 1 5.84 -2.44 11.98
C MET A 1 5.18 -3.31 10.94
N LYS A 2 3.87 -3.42 11.00
CA LYS A 2 3.10 -4.16 9.98
C LYS A 2 3.04 -3.36 8.69
N LEU A 3 3.01 -4.05 7.56
CA LEU A 3 2.91 -3.45 6.24
C LEU A 3 1.62 -3.92 5.56
N LYS A 4 0.81 -2.99 5.08
CA LYS A 4 -0.42 -3.30 4.36
C LYS A 4 -0.35 -2.70 2.96
N ILE A 5 -0.89 -3.43 2.00
CA ILE A 5 -1.12 -2.92 0.65
C ILE A 5 -2.63 -2.89 0.46
N ALA A 6 -3.18 -1.73 0.15
CA ALA A 6 -4.59 -1.58 -0.17
C ALA A 6 -4.70 -1.14 -1.64
N ALA A 7 -5.34 -1.93 -2.47
CA ALA A 7 -5.41 -1.70 -3.91
C ALA A 7 -6.84 -1.71 -4.42
N ILE A 8 -7.14 -0.82 -5.34
CA ILE A 8 -8.39 -0.83 -6.08
C ILE A 8 -8.26 -1.84 -7.23
N GLY A 9 -9.20 -2.77 -7.29
CA GLY A 9 -9.20 -3.85 -8.28
C GLY A 9 -8.61 -5.13 -7.74
N ARG A 10 -8.90 -6.22 -8.43
CA ARG A 10 -8.45 -7.56 -8.06
C ARG A 10 -7.63 -8.15 -9.20
N LEU A 11 -6.49 -8.72 -8.86
CA LEU A 11 -5.72 -9.50 -9.82
C LEU A 11 -6.37 -10.86 -10.00
N ALA A 12 -6.73 -11.19 -11.24
CA ALA A 12 -7.20 -12.53 -11.58
C ALA A 12 -6.07 -13.55 -11.41
N PRO A 13 -6.37 -14.85 -11.21
CA PRO A 13 -5.35 -15.88 -11.23
C PRO A 13 -4.54 -15.82 -12.51
N GLY A 14 -3.21 -15.86 -12.39
CA GLY A 14 -2.31 -15.75 -13.54
C GLY A 14 -0.90 -15.36 -13.13
N PRO A 15 -0.03 -15.06 -14.12
CA PRO A 15 1.39 -14.76 -13.85
C PRO A 15 1.59 -13.56 -12.92
N GLU A 16 0.81 -12.49 -13.09
CA GLU A 16 0.92 -11.29 -12.26
C GLU A 16 0.53 -11.58 -10.82
N ARG A 17 -0.54 -12.34 -10.59
CA ARG A 17 -0.97 -12.74 -9.25
C ARG A 17 0.08 -13.59 -8.57
N ALA A 18 0.65 -14.56 -9.29
CA ALA A 18 1.69 -15.42 -8.77
C ALA A 18 2.93 -14.61 -8.37
N LEU A 19 3.30 -13.61 -9.18
CA LEU A 19 4.43 -12.73 -8.91
C LEU A 19 4.20 -11.90 -7.66
N VAL A 20 3.02 -11.31 -7.51
CA VAL A 20 2.65 -10.53 -6.32
C VAL A 20 2.71 -11.41 -5.07
N ASP A 21 2.14 -12.60 -5.12
CA ASP A 21 2.14 -13.53 -3.99
C ASP A 21 3.57 -13.92 -3.60
N ASP A 22 4.45 -14.14 -4.56
CA ASP A 22 5.85 -14.46 -4.33
C ASP A 22 6.58 -13.30 -3.65
N TYR A 23 6.41 -12.08 -4.14
CA TYR A 23 7.04 -10.91 -3.53
C TYR A 23 6.54 -10.65 -2.12
N ILE A 24 5.25 -10.82 -1.85
CA ILE A 24 4.69 -10.67 -0.51
C ILE A 24 5.31 -11.71 0.44
N ALA A 25 5.42 -12.95 0.01
CA ALA A 25 6.02 -14.01 0.82
C ALA A 25 7.49 -13.72 1.12
N ARG A 26 8.25 -13.27 0.12
CA ARG A 26 9.67 -12.93 0.28
C ARG A 26 9.87 -11.73 1.19
N ALA A 27 9.04 -10.69 1.02
CA ALA A 27 9.08 -9.52 1.89
C ALA A 27 8.78 -9.88 3.34
N GLY A 28 7.79 -10.74 3.57
CA GLY A 28 7.46 -11.23 4.91
C GLY A 28 8.61 -12.01 5.55
N ALA A 29 9.26 -12.89 4.78
CA ALA A 29 10.39 -13.67 5.27
C ALA A 29 11.60 -12.79 5.60
N THR A 30 11.95 -11.87 4.69
CA THR A 30 13.08 -10.95 4.89
C THR A 30 12.80 -9.98 6.05
N GLY A 31 11.58 -9.50 6.16
CA GLY A 31 11.20 -8.49 7.14
C GLY A 31 11.18 -8.97 8.58
N ARG A 32 11.08 -10.28 8.83
CA ARG A 32 11.02 -10.82 10.20
C ARG A 32 12.19 -10.37 11.06
N SER A 33 13.40 -10.44 10.53
CA SER A 33 14.60 -10.04 11.27
C SER A 33 14.76 -8.53 11.36
N LEU A 34 13.98 -7.77 10.59
CA LEU A 34 14.06 -6.33 10.53
C LEU A 34 12.90 -5.64 11.26
N ALA A 35 12.03 -6.40 11.93
CA ALA A 35 10.79 -5.91 12.54
C ALA A 35 9.89 -5.19 11.51
N LEU A 36 9.85 -5.68 10.28
CA LEU A 36 9.00 -5.21 9.18
C LEU A 36 8.10 -6.36 8.72
N GLY A 37 6.81 -6.18 8.82
CA GLY A 37 5.83 -7.19 8.46
C GLY A 37 5.03 -7.66 9.66
N PRO A 38 4.10 -8.57 9.48
CA PRO A 38 3.77 -9.22 8.21
C PRO A 38 3.28 -8.24 7.13
N VAL A 39 3.33 -8.69 5.88
CA VAL A 39 2.82 -7.94 4.73
C VAL A 39 1.47 -8.52 4.34
N SER A 40 0.44 -7.71 4.27
CA SER A 40 -0.89 -8.13 3.87
C SER A 40 -1.38 -7.34 2.66
N LEU A 41 -2.26 -7.95 1.87
CA LEU A 41 -2.87 -7.33 0.69
C LEU A 41 -4.38 -7.31 0.89
N THR A 42 -4.98 -6.13 0.75
CA THR A 42 -6.42 -5.94 0.70
C THR A 42 -6.78 -5.42 -0.68
N GLU A 43 -7.60 -6.18 -1.40
CA GLU A 43 -8.07 -5.79 -2.72
C GLU A 43 -9.51 -5.29 -2.62
N ILE A 44 -9.77 -4.10 -3.18
CA ILE A 44 -11.09 -3.46 -3.15
C ILE A 44 -11.75 -3.67 -4.49
N ASP A 45 -12.95 -4.26 -4.49
CA ASP A 45 -13.70 -4.52 -5.70
C ASP A 45 -14.06 -3.21 -6.41
N GLU A 46 -13.63 -3.05 -7.65
CA GLU A 46 -13.89 -1.86 -8.47
C GLU A 46 -15.39 -1.58 -8.65
N ARG A 47 -16.21 -2.63 -8.63
CA ARG A 47 -17.67 -2.49 -8.77
C ARG A 47 -18.31 -1.78 -7.58
N LYS A 48 -17.61 -1.75 -6.44
CA LYS A 48 -18.05 -1.09 -5.21
C LYS A 48 -17.42 0.29 -5.03
N ALA A 49 -16.53 0.68 -5.93
CA ALA A 49 -15.82 1.96 -5.89
C ALA A 49 -15.61 2.45 -7.33
N ARG A 50 -16.64 3.02 -7.92
CA ARG A 50 -16.66 3.36 -9.36
C ARG A 50 -16.10 4.73 -9.67
N THR A 51 -16.13 5.64 -8.72
CA THR A 51 -15.59 6.99 -8.91
C THR A 51 -14.27 7.13 -8.17
N SER A 52 -13.47 8.12 -8.58
CA SER A 52 -12.23 8.45 -7.89
C SER A 52 -12.47 8.77 -6.40
N ALA A 53 -13.56 9.49 -6.11
CA ALA A 53 -13.92 9.81 -4.73
C ALA A 53 -14.28 8.57 -3.90
N GLU A 54 -15.06 7.64 -4.49
CA GLU A 54 -15.40 6.38 -3.83
C GLU A 54 -14.18 5.52 -3.57
N GLN A 55 -13.27 5.44 -4.56
CA GLN A 55 -12.02 4.70 -4.42
C GLN A 55 -11.15 5.26 -3.30
N SER A 56 -11.00 6.58 -3.25
CA SER A 56 -10.24 7.23 -2.19
C SER A 56 -10.83 7.00 -0.82
N ALA A 57 -12.16 7.06 -0.69
CA ALA A 57 -12.83 6.78 0.57
C ALA A 57 -12.57 5.34 1.04
N LYS A 58 -12.62 4.36 0.13
CA LYS A 58 -12.33 2.97 0.45
C LYS A 58 -10.88 2.75 0.86
N LEU A 59 -9.95 3.42 0.20
CA LEU A 59 -8.53 3.35 0.55
C LEU A 59 -8.25 3.97 1.92
N ILE A 60 -8.86 5.10 2.23
CA ILE A 60 -8.76 5.74 3.54
C ILE A 60 -9.32 4.83 4.62
N ASP A 61 -10.48 4.23 4.39
CA ASP A 61 -11.07 3.27 5.33
C ASP A 61 -10.15 2.08 5.58
N ALA A 62 -9.56 1.53 4.52
CA ALA A 62 -8.63 0.40 4.61
C ALA A 62 -7.37 0.77 5.39
N ALA A 63 -6.88 2.00 5.24
CA ALA A 63 -5.72 2.49 5.96
C ALA A 63 -6.02 2.67 7.45
N GLY A 64 -7.23 3.12 7.79
CA GLY A 64 -7.59 3.39 9.19
C GLY A 64 -6.67 4.43 9.83
N SER A 65 -6.10 4.11 10.98
CA SER A 65 -5.17 4.98 11.69
C SER A 65 -3.70 4.76 11.30
N SER A 66 -3.42 3.90 10.32
CA SER A 66 -2.05 3.62 9.90
C SER A 66 -1.41 4.82 9.21
N HIS A 67 -0.07 4.80 9.14
CA HIS A 67 0.66 5.75 8.30
C HIS A 67 0.38 5.41 6.83
N LEU A 68 -0.08 6.39 6.05
CA LEU A 68 -0.51 6.19 4.68
C LEU A 68 0.53 6.69 3.69
N ILE A 69 0.95 5.80 2.79
CA ILE A 69 1.79 6.13 1.64
C ILE A 69 0.97 5.88 0.39
N VAL A 70 0.76 6.90 -0.41
CA VAL A 70 -0.02 6.80 -1.64
C VAL A 70 0.93 6.70 -2.83
N LEU A 71 0.72 5.69 -3.67
CA LEU A 71 1.47 5.55 -4.91
C LEU A 71 0.76 6.37 -5.98
N ASP A 72 1.34 7.51 -6.33
CA ASP A 72 0.76 8.48 -7.26
C ASP A 72 1.85 8.92 -8.25
N GLU A 73 1.52 8.98 -9.53
CA GLU A 73 2.43 9.45 -10.58
C GLU A 73 2.92 10.88 -10.33
N ARG A 74 2.16 11.68 -9.59
CA ARG A 74 2.50 13.06 -9.22
C ARG A 74 3.36 13.15 -7.96
N GLY A 75 3.60 12.02 -7.32
CA GLY A 75 4.38 11.99 -6.11
C GLY A 75 5.89 12.04 -6.38
N LYS A 76 6.66 12.09 -5.31
CA LYS A 76 8.10 11.99 -5.36
C LYS A 76 8.53 10.62 -5.84
N THR A 77 9.50 10.59 -6.76
CA THR A 77 10.16 9.34 -7.12
C THR A 77 11.18 8.97 -6.06
N LEU A 78 11.06 7.78 -5.49
CA LEU A 78 12.02 7.26 -4.52
C LEU A 78 12.74 6.06 -5.12
N SER A 79 14.05 5.99 -4.87
CA SER A 79 14.81 4.78 -5.17
C SER A 79 14.46 3.68 -4.16
N SER A 80 14.81 2.43 -4.46
CA SER A 80 14.61 1.33 -3.50
C SER A 80 15.36 1.56 -2.18
N PRO A 81 16.62 2.04 -2.17
CA PRO A 81 17.28 2.41 -0.92
C PRO A 81 16.56 3.52 -0.15
N ASP A 82 16.01 4.53 -0.85
CA ASP A 82 15.28 5.62 -0.21
C ASP A 82 13.99 5.12 0.45
N LEU A 83 13.27 4.23 -0.21
CA LEU A 83 12.07 3.62 0.37
C LEU A 83 12.43 2.77 1.59
N ALA A 84 13.48 1.99 1.51
CA ALA A 84 13.96 1.18 2.63
C ALA A 84 14.32 2.05 3.84
N ALA A 85 14.99 3.18 3.61
CA ALA A 85 15.35 4.13 4.67
C ALA A 85 14.10 4.77 5.29
N LEU A 86 13.09 5.10 4.46
CA LEU A 86 11.82 5.63 4.96
C LEU A 86 11.11 4.63 5.87
N LEU A 87 11.01 3.38 5.45
CA LEU A 87 10.36 2.33 6.24
C LEU A 87 11.09 2.09 7.55
N ALA A 88 12.43 2.07 7.52
CA ALA A 88 13.23 1.92 8.73
C ALA A 88 13.00 3.07 9.71
N ARG A 89 12.92 4.30 9.20
CA ARG A 89 12.67 5.49 10.03
C ARG A 89 11.29 5.43 10.67
N LEU A 90 10.25 5.08 9.90
CA LEU A 90 8.90 4.94 10.43
C LEU A 90 8.82 3.87 11.52
N ARG A 91 9.45 2.72 11.28
CA ARG A 91 9.56 1.66 12.28
C ARG A 91 10.21 2.16 13.56
N ASP A 92 11.34 2.84 13.43
CA ASP A 92 12.13 3.32 14.58
C ASP A 92 11.40 4.45 15.34
N GLN A 93 10.51 5.16 14.67
CA GLN A 93 9.64 6.16 15.31
C GLN A 93 8.42 5.55 16.02
N GLY A 94 8.27 4.23 15.96
CA GLY A 94 7.18 3.54 16.65
C GLY A 94 5.88 3.46 15.87
N VAL A 95 5.91 3.69 14.56
CA VAL A 95 4.72 3.52 13.71
C VAL A 95 4.33 2.04 13.70
N ALA A 96 3.09 1.75 14.08
CA ALA A 96 2.62 0.37 14.22
C ALA A 96 2.30 -0.28 12.86
N ILE A 97 1.69 0.48 11.95
CA ILE A 97 1.25 -0.01 10.64
C ILE A 97 1.50 1.07 9.59
N THR A 98 2.07 0.68 8.46
CA THR A 98 2.17 1.51 7.26
C THR A 98 1.36 0.87 6.16
N THR A 99 0.49 1.64 5.50
CA THR A 99 -0.36 1.19 4.40
C THR A 99 0.07 1.87 3.11
N PHE A 100 0.31 1.06 2.08
CA PHE A 100 0.54 1.54 0.71
C PHE A 100 -0.78 1.49 -0.05
N ALA A 101 -1.23 2.63 -0.57
CA ALA A 101 -2.47 2.71 -1.33
C ALA A 101 -2.19 2.78 -2.84
N ILE A 102 -2.83 1.88 -3.57
CA ILE A 102 -2.73 1.79 -5.03
C ILE A 102 -4.12 2.06 -5.61
N GLY A 103 -4.24 3.13 -6.39
CA GLY A 103 -5.51 3.52 -7.01
C GLY A 103 -5.82 2.74 -8.28
N GLY A 104 -7.02 2.97 -8.82
CA GLY A 104 -7.43 2.47 -10.11
C GLY A 104 -6.86 3.31 -11.26
N ALA A 105 -7.35 3.05 -12.48
CA ALA A 105 -6.85 3.68 -13.70
C ALA A 105 -6.97 5.20 -13.71
N ASP A 106 -7.93 5.76 -12.97
CA ASP A 106 -8.17 7.21 -12.93
C ASP A 106 -7.30 7.93 -11.89
N GLY A 107 -6.45 7.21 -11.19
CA GLY A 107 -5.58 7.78 -10.16
C GLY A 107 -6.32 8.10 -8.86
N HIS A 108 -5.71 8.95 -8.05
CA HIS A 108 -6.22 9.34 -6.75
C HIS A 108 -6.82 10.75 -6.79
N ASP A 109 -7.81 11.01 -5.94
CA ASP A 109 -8.33 12.37 -5.79
C ASP A 109 -7.52 13.16 -4.72
N ALA A 110 -7.83 14.46 -4.61
CA ALA A 110 -7.12 15.36 -3.70
C ALA A 110 -7.29 14.96 -2.23
N VAL A 111 -8.45 14.44 -1.85
CA VAL A 111 -8.73 14.07 -0.45
C VAL A 111 -7.76 12.98 0.00
N LEU A 112 -7.54 11.95 -0.82
CA LEU A 112 -6.60 10.89 -0.51
C LEU A 112 -5.16 11.41 -0.47
N ARG A 113 -4.76 12.22 -1.45
CA ARG A 113 -3.41 12.79 -1.50
C ARG A 113 -3.12 13.67 -0.29
N ASP A 114 -4.10 14.44 0.15
CA ASP A 114 -3.94 15.31 1.32
C ASP A 114 -3.84 14.52 2.63
N ARG A 115 -4.47 13.35 2.68
CA ARG A 115 -4.43 12.46 3.85
C ARG A 115 -3.08 11.74 4.01
N ALA A 116 -2.37 11.54 2.91
CA ALA A 116 -1.11 10.78 2.90
C ALA A 116 0.06 11.47 3.60
#